data_960fa175c1a9d9ba10dffe85b8a0ab87
#
_entry.id   960fa175c1a9d9ba10dffe85b8a0ab87
#
_cell.length_a   1.000
_cell.length_b   1.000
_cell.length_c   1.000
_cell.angle_alpha   90.00
_cell.angle_beta   90.00
_cell.angle_gamma   90.00
#
_symmetry.space_group_name_H-M   'P 1'
#
loop_
_entity.id
_entity.type
_entity.pdbx_description
1 polymer ?
#
loop_
_entity_poly.entity_id
_entity_poly.type
_entity_poly.pdbx_seq_one_letter_code
_entity_poly.pdbx_strand_id
1 'polypeptide(L)'
;DLVRSRGLGDVYKRQISNVGNGGSYLFGGTPIIGYKEALMGNEIITWESSRNLDFGIDFALFDNRLQTTFDWYCRTTSDILLNLEAPGALGIKPAMENAGKMENKGWDLTVSWRSNIGKDFKYNIGFNLSDVKNKVIDLRGYKSSTTELTAKIEGQPLNAIFGFETLGICDNRELYDKYAPMMQKYNPKWGMGDIIIKDRTGEGVINDEDRTVIGNSIPRFTFGLNLGFEYKGFDFSCFFQGVGKADGYVTMEAIQPMGINGARKEHYKESFNPQDPKPGAYFPRILSSDYNYAYMSHWVQDASYIRLKNLQIGYSFKIKGLNQLRVYASGENLFTATKYRTWDPETPVGARGFYPNVAVYSICLLYTSDAA
;
A
#
# COMPACT_ATOMS: atom_id res chain seq x y z
N ASP A 1 25.30 -5.32 -18.65
CA ASP A 1 25.51 -6.78 -18.77
C ASP A 1 25.35 -7.56 -17.45
N LEU A 2 25.71 -7.01 -16.31
CA LEU A 2 25.55 -7.65 -14.99
C LEU A 2 24.07 -7.83 -14.58
N VAL A 3 23.16 -6.99 -15.07
CA VAL A 3 21.71 -7.10 -14.79
C VAL A 3 21.07 -8.21 -15.61
N ARG A 4 21.54 -8.43 -16.85
CA ARG A 4 21.09 -9.55 -17.71
C ARG A 4 21.53 -10.90 -17.17
N SER A 5 22.74 -10.99 -16.61
CA SER A 5 23.26 -12.26 -16.09
C SER A 5 22.56 -12.71 -14.79
N ARG A 6 22.08 -11.79 -13.95
CA ARG A 6 21.28 -12.13 -12.76
C ARG A 6 19.91 -12.73 -13.14
N GLY A 7 19.23 -12.14 -14.13
CA GLY A 7 17.95 -12.65 -14.61
C GLY A 7 18.05 -14.05 -15.19
N LEU A 8 19.04 -14.32 -16.06
CA LEU A 8 19.30 -15.66 -16.62
C LEU A 8 19.53 -16.70 -15.52
N GLY A 9 20.30 -16.37 -14.48
CA GLY A 9 20.54 -17.28 -13.37
C GLY A 9 19.28 -17.64 -12.57
N ASP A 10 18.32 -16.71 -12.44
CA ASP A 10 17.09 -16.97 -11.70
C ASP A 10 16.12 -17.88 -12.46
N VAL A 11 15.97 -17.73 -13.77
CA VAL A 11 15.18 -18.66 -14.61
C VAL A 11 15.82 -20.03 -14.61
N TYR A 12 17.13 -20.12 -14.85
CA TYR A 12 17.85 -21.39 -14.90
C TYR A 12 17.78 -22.15 -13.57
N LYS A 13 17.89 -21.47 -12.42
CA LYS A 13 17.74 -22.11 -11.10
C LYS A 13 16.36 -22.67 -10.85
N ARG A 14 15.33 -22.14 -11.48
CA ARG A 14 13.95 -22.59 -11.33
C ARG A 14 13.60 -23.77 -12.24
N GLN A 15 14.45 -24.04 -13.24
CA GLN A 15 14.32 -25.20 -14.12
C GLN A 15 14.77 -26.49 -13.43
N ILE A 16 15.58 -26.39 -12.39
CA ILE A 16 16.19 -27.55 -11.71
C ILE A 16 15.52 -27.78 -10.36
N SER A 17 15.22 -29.02 -10.04
CA SER A 17 14.75 -29.41 -8.71
C SER A 17 15.80 -29.13 -7.64
N ASN A 18 15.35 -28.59 -6.51
CA ASN A 18 16.22 -28.31 -5.38
C ASN A 18 16.08 -29.36 -4.29
N VAL A 19 17.23 -29.80 -3.77
CA VAL A 19 17.31 -30.70 -2.64
C VAL A 19 17.42 -29.88 -1.35
N GLY A 20 16.56 -30.16 -0.38
CA GLY A 20 16.55 -29.52 0.93
C GLY A 20 16.76 -30.52 2.06
N ASN A 21 16.86 -30.00 3.27
CA ASN A 21 16.96 -30.82 4.46
C ASN A 21 15.69 -31.67 4.65
N GLY A 22 15.84 -32.99 4.67
CA GLY A 22 14.76 -33.96 4.82
C GLY A 22 14.42 -34.34 6.26
N GLY A 23 15.03 -33.67 7.23
CA GLY A 23 14.94 -34.00 8.64
C GLY A 23 16.19 -34.74 9.15
N SER A 24 16.26 -35.04 10.41
CA SER A 24 17.35 -35.81 11.03
C SER A 24 16.85 -37.17 11.47
N TYR A 25 17.67 -38.20 11.26
CA TYR A 25 17.44 -39.54 11.73
C TYR A 25 18.61 -39.97 12.64
N LEU A 26 18.31 -40.68 13.73
CA LEU A 26 19.30 -41.16 14.65
C LEU A 26 19.87 -42.50 14.20
N PHE A 27 21.12 -42.52 13.77
CA PHE A 27 21.88 -43.73 13.49
C PHE A 27 22.88 -43.95 14.67
N GLY A 28 22.69 -45.04 15.42
CA GLY A 28 23.57 -45.36 16.53
C GLY A 28 23.71 -44.26 17.60
N GLY A 29 22.65 -43.47 17.82
CA GLY A 29 22.66 -42.33 18.74
C GLY A 29 23.18 -41.00 18.17
N THR A 30 23.65 -41.00 16.91
CA THR A 30 24.13 -39.79 16.23
C THR A 30 23.07 -39.27 15.24
N PRO A 31 22.64 -37.99 15.33
CA PRO A 31 21.71 -37.41 14.39
C PRO A 31 22.39 -37.19 13.01
N ILE A 32 21.86 -37.84 11.98
CA ILE A 32 22.31 -37.66 10.59
C ILE A 32 21.23 -36.88 9.83
N ILE A 33 21.64 -35.85 9.12
CA ILE A 33 20.75 -35.00 8.32
C ILE A 33 20.44 -35.76 7.03
N GLY A 34 19.16 -36.02 6.80
CA GLY A 34 18.66 -36.54 5.54
C GLY A 34 18.40 -35.43 4.52
N TYR A 35 18.44 -35.78 3.25
CA TYR A 35 18.10 -34.87 2.15
C TYR A 35 16.89 -35.40 1.40
N LYS A 36 16.03 -34.49 0.99
CA LYS A 36 14.87 -34.79 0.11
C LYS A 36 14.73 -33.71 -0.95
N GLU A 37 14.06 -34.03 -2.01
CA GLU A 37 13.62 -33.03 -2.99
C GLU A 37 12.65 -32.06 -2.29
N ALA A 38 12.98 -30.78 -2.29
CA ALA A 38 12.23 -29.74 -1.58
C ALA A 38 11.38 -28.89 -2.51
N LEU A 39 11.81 -28.76 -3.77
CA LEU A 39 11.15 -27.96 -4.79
C LEU A 39 11.29 -28.66 -6.14
N MET A 40 10.20 -28.82 -6.84
CA MET A 40 10.21 -29.32 -8.23
C MET A 40 10.81 -28.26 -9.17
N GLY A 41 11.61 -28.72 -10.14
CA GLY A 41 12.04 -27.89 -11.26
C GLY A 41 10.96 -27.83 -12.35
N ASN A 42 11.02 -26.79 -13.18
CA ASN A 42 10.19 -26.68 -14.40
C ASN A 42 11.06 -26.32 -15.57
N GLU A 43 11.34 -27.32 -16.43
CA GLU A 43 12.23 -27.18 -17.58
C GLU A 43 11.69 -26.26 -18.67
N ILE A 44 10.37 -26.06 -18.71
CA ILE A 44 9.70 -25.23 -19.73
C ILE A 44 9.46 -23.77 -19.28
N ILE A 45 10.00 -23.39 -18.15
CA ILE A 45 9.84 -22.04 -17.65
C ILE A 45 10.44 -21.01 -18.61
N THR A 46 9.71 -19.95 -18.88
CA THR A 46 10.11 -18.87 -19.77
C THR A 46 10.16 -17.52 -19.05
N TRP A 47 10.62 -16.51 -19.76
CA TRP A 47 10.60 -15.13 -19.27
C TRP A 47 9.20 -14.54 -19.29
N GLU A 48 8.93 -13.70 -18.31
CA GLU A 48 7.77 -12.82 -18.35
C GLU A 48 7.89 -11.86 -19.54
N SER A 49 6.79 -11.65 -20.24
CA SER A 49 6.71 -10.74 -21.38
C SER A 49 5.82 -9.54 -21.07
N SER A 50 6.27 -8.34 -21.46
CA SER A 50 5.49 -7.12 -21.32
C SER A 50 5.22 -6.51 -22.69
N ARG A 51 3.94 -6.27 -22.96
CA ARG A 51 3.47 -5.49 -24.11
C ARG A 51 2.97 -4.14 -23.61
N ASN A 52 3.51 -3.07 -24.20
CA ASN A 52 3.13 -1.71 -23.87
C ASN A 52 2.50 -1.04 -25.10
N LEU A 53 1.41 -0.33 -24.88
CA LEU A 53 0.76 0.56 -25.84
C LEU A 53 0.67 1.93 -25.18
N ASP A 54 1.35 2.91 -25.77
CA ASP A 54 1.41 4.27 -25.26
C ASP A 54 0.92 5.26 -26.32
N PHE A 55 0.22 6.27 -25.88
CA PHE A 55 -0.19 7.41 -26.67
C PHE A 55 0.03 8.69 -25.89
N GLY A 56 0.95 9.54 -26.35
CA GLY A 56 1.33 10.77 -25.69
C GLY A 56 1.13 12.01 -26.57
N ILE A 57 0.85 13.13 -25.93
CA ILE A 57 0.77 14.46 -26.54
C ILE A 57 1.53 15.44 -25.68
N ASP A 58 2.49 16.13 -26.30
CA ASP A 58 3.21 17.25 -25.72
C ASP A 58 2.87 18.54 -26.46
N PHE A 59 2.60 19.59 -25.72
CA PHE A 59 2.44 20.91 -26.32
C PHE A 59 2.96 22.01 -25.40
N ALA A 60 3.39 23.09 -26.05
CA ALA A 60 3.85 24.30 -25.38
C ALA A 60 3.15 25.51 -26.00
N LEU A 61 2.65 26.40 -25.14
CA LEU A 61 1.90 27.60 -25.54
C LEU A 61 2.50 28.83 -24.84
N PHE A 62 2.16 30.02 -25.35
CA PHE A 62 2.53 31.31 -24.77
C PHE A 62 4.07 31.47 -24.63
N ASP A 63 4.83 31.25 -25.68
CA ASP A 63 6.30 31.31 -25.67
C ASP A 63 6.92 30.35 -24.63
N ASN A 64 6.43 29.10 -24.59
CA ASN A 64 6.84 28.06 -23.64
C ASN A 64 6.53 28.35 -22.16
N ARG A 65 5.65 29.31 -21.86
CA ARG A 65 5.21 29.55 -20.48
C ARG A 65 4.34 28.43 -19.94
N LEU A 66 3.43 27.93 -20.78
CA LEU A 66 2.63 26.74 -20.50
C LEU A 66 3.23 25.55 -21.24
N GLN A 67 3.58 24.52 -20.51
CA GLN A 67 3.99 23.22 -21.05
C GLN A 67 3.09 22.15 -20.48
N THR A 68 2.58 21.28 -21.32
CA THR A 68 1.68 20.20 -20.93
C THR A 68 2.06 18.93 -21.65
N THR A 69 2.17 17.87 -20.88
CA THR A 69 2.37 16.49 -21.33
C THR A 69 1.20 15.66 -20.86
N PHE A 70 0.59 14.92 -21.76
CA PHE A 70 -0.43 13.95 -21.45
C PHE A 70 -0.10 12.62 -22.11
N ASP A 71 -0.02 11.56 -21.31
CA ASP A 71 0.26 10.21 -21.76
C ASP A 71 -0.85 9.28 -21.31
N TRP A 72 -1.33 8.44 -22.21
CA TRP A 72 -2.20 7.33 -21.91
C TRP A 72 -1.51 6.03 -22.26
N TYR A 73 -1.59 5.05 -21.37
CA TYR A 73 -0.91 3.77 -21.56
C TYR A 73 -1.78 2.57 -21.21
N CYS A 74 -1.46 1.45 -21.86
CA CYS A 74 -1.96 0.12 -21.51
C CYS A 74 -0.81 -0.87 -21.55
N ARG A 75 -0.38 -1.32 -20.37
CA ARG A 75 0.67 -2.33 -20.23
C ARG A 75 0.08 -3.64 -19.82
N THR A 76 0.34 -4.68 -20.62
CA THR A 76 -0.06 -6.06 -20.32
C THR A 76 1.21 -6.86 -20.07
N THR A 77 1.33 -7.46 -18.88
CA THR A 77 2.39 -8.43 -18.55
C THR A 77 1.78 -9.81 -18.57
N SER A 78 2.39 -10.71 -19.33
CA SER A 78 1.98 -12.11 -19.52
C SER A 78 3.08 -13.03 -19.03
N ASP A 79 2.73 -14.28 -18.83
CA ASP A 79 3.66 -15.34 -18.42
C ASP A 79 4.32 -15.06 -17.06
N ILE A 80 3.60 -14.35 -16.17
CA ILE A 80 4.06 -14.03 -14.81
C ILE A 80 4.26 -15.35 -14.05
N LEU A 81 5.40 -15.46 -13.39
CA LEU A 81 5.73 -16.64 -12.61
C LEU A 81 4.93 -16.71 -11.32
N LEU A 82 4.17 -17.76 -11.15
CA LEU A 82 3.37 -18.04 -9.97
C LEU A 82 3.74 -19.38 -9.35
N ASN A 83 3.71 -19.44 -8.02
CA ASN A 83 3.71 -20.70 -7.29
C ASN A 83 2.27 -21.22 -7.26
N LEU A 84 1.98 -22.24 -8.04
CA LEU A 84 0.68 -22.90 -8.00
C LEU A 84 0.60 -23.79 -6.76
N GLU A 85 -0.58 -23.88 -6.16
CA GLU A 85 -0.80 -24.79 -5.04
C GLU A 85 -0.88 -26.22 -5.56
N ALA A 86 -0.18 -27.13 -4.89
CA ALA A 86 -0.28 -28.56 -5.16
C ALA A 86 -0.92 -29.28 -3.98
N PRO A 87 -1.60 -30.42 -4.22
CA PRO A 87 -2.14 -31.23 -3.15
C PRO A 87 -1.05 -31.58 -2.13
N GLY A 88 -1.34 -31.42 -0.83
CA GLY A 88 -0.37 -31.69 0.24
C GLY A 88 0.18 -33.13 0.22
N ALA A 89 -0.54 -34.07 -0.37
CA ALA A 89 -0.09 -35.45 -0.58
C ALA A 89 1.18 -35.57 -1.44
N LEU A 90 1.53 -34.54 -2.21
CA LEU A 90 2.75 -34.52 -3.03
C LEU A 90 4.03 -34.47 -2.15
N GLY A 91 3.96 -33.90 -0.95
CA GLY A 91 5.07 -33.83 0.00
C GLY A 91 6.24 -32.92 -0.39
N ILE A 92 6.19 -32.29 -1.56
CA ILE A 92 7.20 -31.33 -2.09
C ILE A 92 6.48 -30.06 -2.57
N LYS A 93 7.23 -28.96 -2.65
CA LYS A 93 6.69 -27.71 -3.21
C LYS A 93 6.60 -27.82 -4.72
N PRO A 94 5.50 -27.40 -5.34
CA PRO A 94 5.35 -27.39 -6.79
C PRO A 94 6.35 -26.44 -7.44
N ALA A 95 6.65 -26.70 -8.71
CA ALA A 95 7.42 -25.80 -9.55
C ALA A 95 6.69 -24.47 -9.76
N MET A 96 7.43 -23.41 -10.00
CA MET A 96 6.85 -22.18 -10.54
C MET A 96 6.41 -22.36 -11.98
N GLU A 97 5.30 -21.76 -12.35
CA GLU A 97 4.77 -21.81 -13.71
C GLU A 97 4.50 -20.42 -14.28
N ASN A 98 4.61 -20.28 -15.59
CA ASN A 98 4.23 -19.08 -16.32
C ASN A 98 2.70 -19.02 -16.45
N ALA A 99 2.01 -18.61 -15.39
CA ALA A 99 0.57 -18.78 -15.26
C ALA A 99 -0.19 -17.45 -15.14
N GLY A 100 0.50 -16.34 -14.84
CA GLY A 100 -0.15 -15.07 -14.56
C GLY A 100 -0.21 -14.13 -15.75
N LYS A 101 -1.32 -13.39 -15.85
CA LYS A 101 -1.47 -12.25 -16.76
C LYS A 101 -2.10 -11.08 -16.04
N MET A 102 -1.49 -9.90 -16.19
CA MET A 102 -1.92 -8.67 -15.52
C MET A 102 -1.95 -7.51 -16.50
N GLU A 103 -2.88 -6.59 -16.31
CA GLU A 103 -3.03 -5.37 -17.09
C GLU A 103 -2.97 -4.15 -16.18
N ASN A 104 -2.21 -3.14 -16.61
CA ASN A 104 -2.19 -1.79 -16.02
C ASN A 104 -2.61 -0.81 -17.11
N LYS A 105 -3.71 -0.12 -16.88
CA LYS A 105 -4.19 0.99 -17.72
C LYS A 105 -4.13 2.26 -16.92
N GLY A 106 -3.65 3.32 -17.54
CA GLY A 106 -3.55 4.59 -16.85
C GLY A 106 -3.34 5.76 -17.79
N TRP A 107 -3.23 6.91 -17.18
CA TRP A 107 -2.83 8.13 -17.84
C TRP A 107 -2.06 9.02 -16.87
N ASP A 108 -1.15 9.82 -17.42
CA ASP A 108 -0.31 10.77 -16.72
C ASP A 108 -0.52 12.15 -17.34
N LEU A 109 -0.76 13.14 -16.51
CA LEU A 109 -0.87 14.54 -16.89
C LEU A 109 0.16 15.36 -16.15
N THR A 110 1.00 16.11 -16.87
CA THR A 110 1.89 17.12 -16.30
C THR A 110 1.59 18.47 -16.91
N VAL A 111 1.40 19.48 -16.07
CA VAL A 111 1.19 20.86 -16.48
C VAL A 111 2.19 21.73 -15.76
N SER A 112 2.95 22.51 -16.48
CA SER A 112 3.86 23.51 -15.90
C SER A 112 3.60 24.88 -16.49
N TRP A 113 3.54 25.86 -15.61
CA TRP A 113 3.42 27.27 -15.96
C TRP A 113 4.58 28.02 -15.37
N ARG A 114 5.29 28.80 -16.19
CA ARG A 114 6.36 29.70 -15.77
C ARG A 114 6.14 31.06 -16.38
N SER A 115 6.19 32.09 -15.55
CA SER A 115 6.02 33.47 -16.06
C SER A 115 6.68 34.47 -15.11
N ASN A 116 6.71 35.72 -15.55
CA ASN A 116 7.21 36.82 -14.76
C ASN A 116 6.21 37.98 -14.80
N ILE A 117 6.14 38.73 -13.71
CA ILE A 117 5.38 39.98 -13.60
C ILE A 117 6.37 41.11 -13.43
N GLY A 118 6.46 41.98 -14.41
CA GLY A 118 7.50 42.98 -14.46
C GLY A 118 8.90 42.38 -14.63
N LYS A 119 9.92 43.01 -14.03
CA LYS A 119 11.32 42.60 -14.16
C LYS A 119 11.80 41.74 -12.99
N ASP A 120 11.17 41.86 -11.83
CA ASP A 120 11.71 41.35 -10.56
C ASP A 120 10.97 40.14 -10.01
N PHE A 121 9.70 39.93 -10.39
CA PHE A 121 8.90 38.82 -9.87
C PHE A 121 8.78 37.71 -10.91
N LYS A 122 9.37 36.55 -10.59
CA LYS A 122 9.26 35.31 -11.36
C LYS A 122 8.47 34.28 -10.57
N TYR A 123 7.63 33.50 -11.21
CA TYR A 123 6.91 32.42 -10.57
C TYR A 123 6.75 31.21 -11.46
N ASN A 124 6.61 30.07 -10.81
CA ASN A 124 6.34 28.80 -11.47
C ASN A 124 5.29 27.99 -10.69
N ILE A 125 4.43 27.33 -11.44
CA ILE A 125 3.42 26.39 -10.94
C ILE A 125 3.59 25.12 -11.75
N GLY A 126 3.80 24.00 -11.06
CA GLY A 126 3.87 22.68 -11.68
C GLY A 126 2.85 21.77 -11.04
N PHE A 127 2.06 21.10 -11.84
CA PHE A 127 1.07 20.12 -11.39
C PHE A 127 1.23 18.83 -12.17
N ASN A 128 1.24 17.71 -11.49
CA ASN A 128 1.17 16.40 -12.10
C ASN A 128 0.07 15.58 -11.46
N LEU A 129 -0.60 14.78 -12.27
CA LEU A 129 -1.68 13.88 -11.85
C LEU A 129 -1.61 12.60 -12.67
N SER A 130 -1.58 11.47 -11.97
CA SER A 130 -1.58 10.14 -12.57
C SER A 130 -2.77 9.34 -12.06
N ASP A 131 -3.40 8.57 -12.95
CA ASP A 131 -4.39 7.55 -12.60
C ASP A 131 -3.92 6.20 -13.13
N VAL A 132 -3.92 5.18 -12.28
CA VAL A 132 -3.62 3.81 -12.67
C VAL A 132 -4.71 2.86 -12.23
N LYS A 133 -5.09 1.96 -13.14
CA LYS A 133 -6.02 0.87 -12.87
C LYS A 133 -5.31 -0.45 -13.15
N ASN A 134 -4.97 -1.14 -12.07
CA ASN A 134 -4.39 -2.47 -12.11
C ASN A 134 -5.49 -3.54 -12.14
N LYS A 135 -5.30 -4.60 -12.92
CA LYS A 135 -6.23 -5.73 -13.01
C LYS A 135 -5.49 -7.02 -13.30
N VAL A 136 -5.73 -8.02 -12.50
CA VAL A 136 -5.35 -9.41 -12.79
C VAL A 136 -6.31 -9.95 -13.85
N ILE A 137 -5.77 -10.42 -14.98
CA ILE A 137 -6.58 -10.89 -16.10
C ILE A 137 -6.80 -12.39 -16.06
N ASP A 138 -5.73 -13.14 -15.76
CA ASP A 138 -5.75 -14.61 -15.79
C ASP A 138 -4.71 -15.13 -14.81
N LEU A 139 -5.05 -16.16 -14.08
CA LEU A 139 -4.19 -16.88 -13.14
C LEU A 139 -4.16 -18.38 -13.44
N ARG A 140 -4.71 -18.82 -14.59
CA ARG A 140 -4.83 -20.24 -14.98
C ARG A 140 -5.45 -21.11 -13.90
N GLY A 141 -6.49 -20.58 -13.22
CA GLY A 141 -7.20 -21.29 -12.18
C GLY A 141 -6.50 -21.31 -10.81
N TYR A 142 -5.36 -20.61 -10.65
CA TYR A 142 -4.77 -20.41 -9.32
C TYR A 142 -5.76 -19.69 -8.42
N LYS A 143 -6.00 -20.25 -7.25
CA LYS A 143 -6.78 -19.64 -6.18
C LYS A 143 -5.82 -19.20 -5.07
N SER A 144 -5.86 -17.92 -4.77
CA SER A 144 -5.13 -17.41 -3.60
C SER A 144 -5.73 -18.00 -2.31
N SER A 145 -4.88 -18.17 -1.31
CA SER A 145 -5.33 -18.56 0.03
C SER A 145 -6.42 -17.58 0.53
N THR A 146 -7.53 -18.12 1.02
CA THR A 146 -8.62 -17.35 1.60
C THR A 146 -8.32 -16.88 3.02
N THR A 147 -7.23 -17.33 3.62
CA THR A 147 -6.83 -17.01 5.00
C THR A 147 -5.84 -15.85 5.11
N GLU A 148 -5.32 -15.34 3.98
CA GLU A 148 -4.41 -14.21 3.94
C GLU A 148 -5.16 -12.87 3.82
N LEU A 149 -4.52 -11.79 4.31
CA LEU A 149 -5.06 -10.43 4.21
C LEU A 149 -5.20 -9.95 2.76
N THR A 150 -4.33 -10.42 1.87
CA THR A 150 -4.35 -10.02 0.46
C THR A 150 -4.53 -11.22 -0.44
N ALA A 151 -5.33 -11.05 -1.48
CA ALA A 151 -5.63 -12.13 -2.41
C ALA A 151 -5.31 -11.72 -3.86
N LYS A 152 -4.93 -12.72 -4.65
CA LYS A 152 -4.80 -12.62 -6.10
C LYS A 152 -6.05 -13.24 -6.72
N ILE A 153 -6.90 -12.41 -7.30
CA ILE A 153 -8.21 -12.82 -7.82
C ILE A 153 -8.36 -12.24 -9.23
N GLU A 154 -8.76 -13.07 -10.18
CA GLU A 154 -9.04 -12.62 -11.54
C GLU A 154 -10.14 -11.55 -11.55
N GLY A 155 -9.92 -10.53 -12.36
CA GLY A 155 -10.82 -9.38 -12.44
C GLY A 155 -10.59 -8.30 -11.38
N GLN A 156 -9.78 -8.56 -10.36
CA GLN A 156 -9.47 -7.65 -9.25
C GLN A 156 -8.05 -7.08 -9.36
N PRO A 157 -7.73 -6.01 -8.61
CA PRO A 157 -6.36 -5.53 -8.47
C PRO A 157 -5.43 -6.58 -7.85
N LEU A 158 -4.17 -6.55 -8.22
CA LEU A 158 -3.16 -7.41 -7.62
C LEU A 158 -3.06 -7.16 -6.11
N ASN A 159 -3.04 -8.24 -5.32
CA ASN A 159 -2.99 -8.16 -3.86
C ASN A 159 -4.13 -7.29 -3.26
N ALA A 160 -5.33 -7.45 -3.80
CA ALA A 160 -6.52 -6.81 -3.24
C ALA A 160 -6.71 -7.23 -1.77
N ILE A 161 -7.13 -6.30 -0.93
CA ILE A 161 -7.41 -6.58 0.49
C ILE A 161 -8.63 -7.50 0.54
N PHE A 162 -8.50 -8.63 1.22
CA PHE A 162 -9.46 -9.72 1.20
C PHE A 162 -9.91 -10.10 2.61
N GLY A 163 -11.20 -10.26 2.80
CA GLY A 163 -11.76 -10.57 4.11
C GLY A 163 -13.28 -10.53 4.14
N PHE A 164 -13.85 -10.46 5.33
CA PHE A 164 -15.28 -10.37 5.53
C PHE A 164 -15.80 -8.94 5.38
N GLU A 165 -16.89 -8.77 4.67
CA GLU A 165 -17.68 -7.54 4.72
C GLU A 165 -18.43 -7.47 6.04
N THR A 166 -18.49 -6.28 6.67
CA THR A 166 -19.09 -6.09 7.98
C THR A 166 -20.24 -5.08 7.94
N LEU A 167 -21.17 -5.23 8.88
CA LEU A 167 -22.32 -4.34 9.04
C LEU A 167 -22.14 -3.34 10.19
N GLY A 168 -21.00 -3.36 10.87
CA GLY A 168 -20.68 -2.52 12.01
C GLY A 168 -20.59 -3.30 13.31
N ILE A 169 -20.58 -2.59 14.44
CA ILE A 169 -20.56 -3.15 15.78
C ILE A 169 -22.00 -3.39 16.25
N CYS A 170 -22.24 -4.50 16.92
CA CYS A 170 -23.51 -4.82 17.58
C CYS A 170 -23.66 -3.95 18.84
N ASP A 171 -24.14 -2.72 18.68
CA ASP A 171 -24.17 -1.71 19.75
C ASP A 171 -25.53 -1.58 20.45
N ASN A 172 -26.55 -2.31 20.00
CA ASN A 172 -27.88 -2.26 20.58
C ASN A 172 -28.56 -3.63 20.58
N ARG A 173 -29.66 -3.72 21.33
CA ARG A 173 -30.41 -4.99 21.54
C ARG A 173 -31.10 -5.48 20.28
N GLU A 174 -31.60 -4.62 19.44
CA GLU A 174 -32.24 -4.97 18.17
C GLU A 174 -31.27 -5.69 17.22
N LEU A 175 -30.08 -5.15 17.05
CA LEU A 175 -29.02 -5.79 16.27
C LEU A 175 -28.61 -7.14 16.88
N TYR A 176 -28.50 -7.20 18.21
CA TYR A 176 -28.20 -8.44 18.88
C TYR A 176 -29.24 -9.52 18.59
N ASP A 177 -30.50 -9.23 18.82
CA ASP A 177 -31.58 -10.22 18.63
C ASP A 177 -31.70 -10.66 17.17
N LYS A 178 -31.41 -9.78 16.22
CA LYS A 178 -31.41 -10.07 14.79
C LYS A 178 -30.26 -10.98 14.35
N TYR A 179 -29.05 -10.74 14.81
CA TYR A 179 -27.86 -11.39 14.28
C TYR A 179 -27.30 -12.50 15.17
N ALA A 180 -27.63 -12.56 16.46
CA ALA A 180 -27.14 -13.59 17.37
C ALA A 180 -27.38 -15.04 16.88
N PRO A 181 -28.56 -15.40 16.31
CA PRO A 181 -28.79 -16.77 15.85
C PRO A 181 -27.80 -17.24 14.78
N MET A 182 -27.31 -16.33 13.93
CA MET A 182 -26.34 -16.60 12.89
C MET A 182 -24.90 -16.48 13.43
N MET A 183 -24.59 -15.37 14.09
CA MET A 183 -23.23 -15.06 14.53
C MET A 183 -22.73 -16.02 15.61
N GLN A 184 -23.59 -16.51 16.50
CA GLN A 184 -23.24 -17.48 17.54
C GLN A 184 -23.00 -18.89 16.99
N LYS A 185 -23.48 -19.23 15.80
CA LYS A 185 -23.06 -20.45 15.10
C LYS A 185 -21.62 -20.37 14.65
N TYR A 186 -21.19 -19.21 14.18
CA TYR A 186 -19.80 -18.95 13.76
C TYR A 186 -18.86 -18.82 14.98
N ASN A 187 -19.27 -18.04 15.97
CA ASN A 187 -18.52 -17.87 17.23
C ASN A 187 -19.47 -17.87 18.43
N PRO A 188 -19.52 -18.96 19.22
CA PRO A 188 -20.44 -19.08 20.37
C PRO A 188 -20.29 -17.98 21.44
N LYS A 189 -19.14 -17.26 21.47
CA LYS A 189 -18.90 -16.16 22.41
C LYS A 189 -19.30 -14.79 21.87
N TRP A 190 -19.84 -14.74 20.65
CA TRP A 190 -20.26 -13.50 20.05
C TRP A 190 -21.39 -12.84 20.84
N GLY A 191 -21.35 -11.53 20.98
CA GLY A 191 -22.32 -10.78 21.76
C GLY A 191 -22.31 -9.28 21.47
N MET A 192 -23.01 -8.52 22.31
CA MET A 192 -23.04 -7.07 22.20
C MET A 192 -21.62 -6.49 22.28
N GLY A 193 -21.34 -5.55 21.40
CA GLY A 193 -20.03 -4.93 21.23
C GLY A 193 -19.09 -5.65 20.28
N ASP A 194 -19.50 -6.79 19.70
CA ASP A 194 -18.72 -7.48 18.67
C ASP A 194 -19.13 -7.02 17.26
N ILE A 195 -18.22 -7.21 16.31
CA ILE A 195 -18.45 -6.87 14.90
C ILE A 195 -19.43 -7.87 14.29
N ILE A 196 -20.36 -7.38 13.48
CA ILE A 196 -21.33 -8.18 12.72
C ILE A 196 -20.74 -8.44 11.33
N ILE A 197 -20.52 -9.71 10.98
CA ILE A 197 -20.16 -10.10 9.62
C ILE A 197 -21.43 -10.20 8.78
N LYS A 198 -21.34 -9.74 7.54
CA LYS A 198 -22.39 -9.86 6.55
C LYS A 198 -22.35 -11.24 5.92
N ASP A 199 -23.47 -11.97 6.03
CA ASP A 199 -23.72 -13.17 5.26
C ASP A 199 -23.95 -12.77 3.79
N ARG A 200 -22.97 -13.06 2.93
CA ARG A 200 -23.01 -12.74 1.49
C ARG A 200 -23.68 -13.84 0.69
N THR A 201 -23.53 -15.09 1.12
CA THR A 201 -24.11 -16.27 0.44
C THR A 201 -25.59 -16.41 0.75
N GLY A 202 -26.06 -15.86 1.87
CA GLY A 202 -27.45 -15.92 2.28
C GLY A 202 -27.86 -17.27 2.93
N GLU A 203 -26.87 -18.07 3.35
CA GLU A 203 -27.09 -19.41 3.90
C GLU A 203 -27.46 -19.39 5.39
N GLY A 204 -27.38 -18.24 6.04
CA GLY A 204 -27.62 -18.10 7.50
C GLY A 204 -26.50 -18.68 8.35
N VAL A 205 -25.30 -18.86 7.76
CA VAL A 205 -24.08 -19.32 8.42
C VAL A 205 -22.91 -18.54 7.84
N ILE A 206 -22.00 -18.07 8.67
CA ILE A 206 -20.76 -17.41 8.22
C ILE A 206 -19.68 -18.47 7.96
N ASN A 207 -19.08 -18.43 6.78
CA ASN A 207 -18.01 -19.31 6.36
C ASN A 207 -17.02 -18.58 5.43
N ASP A 208 -16.00 -19.28 4.91
CA ASP A 208 -15.00 -18.67 4.03
C ASP A 208 -15.54 -18.21 2.67
N GLU A 209 -16.72 -18.67 2.24
CA GLU A 209 -17.39 -18.24 1.01
C GLU A 209 -17.97 -16.81 1.13
N ASP A 210 -18.16 -16.32 2.36
CA ASP A 210 -18.60 -14.95 2.61
C ASP A 210 -17.46 -13.93 2.48
N ARG A 211 -16.21 -14.39 2.36
CA ARG A 211 -15.08 -13.50 2.14
C ARG A 211 -15.08 -12.91 0.73
N THR A 212 -14.65 -11.68 0.64
CA THR A 212 -14.61 -10.93 -0.63
C THR A 212 -13.48 -9.91 -0.63
N VAL A 213 -13.27 -9.24 -1.76
CA VAL A 213 -12.41 -8.06 -1.83
C VAL A 213 -13.08 -6.93 -1.06
N ILE A 214 -12.42 -6.46 -0.02
CA ILE A 214 -12.89 -5.41 0.88
C ILE A 214 -12.13 -4.09 0.72
N GLY A 215 -11.06 -4.06 -0.07
CA GLY A 215 -10.31 -2.84 -0.34
C GLY A 215 -9.20 -3.03 -1.38
N ASN A 216 -8.61 -1.91 -1.79
CA ASN A 216 -7.51 -1.86 -2.74
C ASN A 216 -6.41 -0.89 -2.26
N SER A 217 -5.22 -1.43 -2.01
CA SER A 217 -4.06 -0.65 -1.57
C SER A 217 -3.35 0.10 -2.69
N ILE A 218 -3.61 -0.24 -3.96
CA ILE A 218 -3.01 0.44 -5.10
C ILE A 218 -3.77 1.76 -5.31
N PRO A 219 -3.11 2.92 -5.13
CA PRO A 219 -3.76 4.21 -5.33
C PRO A 219 -4.28 4.36 -6.76
N ARG A 220 -5.48 4.93 -6.89
CA ARG A 220 -5.99 5.32 -8.20
C ARG A 220 -5.34 6.62 -8.68
N PHE A 221 -5.22 7.58 -7.79
CA PHE A 221 -4.70 8.90 -8.12
C PHE A 221 -3.45 9.19 -7.30
N THR A 222 -2.39 9.61 -7.98
CA THR A 222 -1.23 10.23 -7.36
C THR A 222 -1.03 11.60 -7.97
N PHE A 223 -0.78 12.62 -7.15
CA PHE A 223 -0.62 13.97 -7.63
C PHE A 223 0.48 14.72 -6.87
N GLY A 224 1.06 15.69 -7.57
CA GLY A 224 2.02 16.61 -7.01
C GLY A 224 1.72 18.04 -7.45
N LEU A 225 1.94 18.99 -6.56
CA LEU A 225 1.81 20.43 -6.83
C LEU A 225 3.09 21.13 -6.37
N ASN A 226 3.80 21.70 -7.31
CA ASN A 226 4.97 22.55 -7.08
C ASN A 226 4.58 24.01 -7.25
N LEU A 227 4.87 24.83 -6.26
CA LEU A 227 4.73 26.29 -6.32
C LEU A 227 6.06 26.93 -5.99
N GLY A 228 6.46 27.90 -6.79
CA GLY A 228 7.70 28.64 -6.55
C GLY A 228 7.59 30.10 -7.01
N PHE A 229 8.30 30.98 -6.32
CA PHE A 229 8.50 32.35 -6.80
C PHE A 229 9.83 32.92 -6.35
N GLU A 230 10.30 33.88 -7.11
CA GLU A 230 11.49 34.70 -6.81
C GLU A 230 11.12 36.18 -6.89
N TYR A 231 11.54 36.97 -5.90
CA TYR A 231 11.33 38.41 -5.87
C TYR A 231 12.45 39.12 -5.15
N LYS A 232 13.23 39.95 -5.86
CA LYS A 232 14.30 40.81 -5.31
C LYS A 232 15.23 40.11 -4.32
N GLY A 233 15.68 38.93 -4.65
CA GLY A 233 16.56 38.11 -3.81
C GLY A 233 15.84 37.14 -2.87
N PHE A 234 14.56 37.31 -2.62
CA PHE A 234 13.74 36.29 -1.97
C PHE A 234 13.38 35.18 -2.93
N ASP A 235 13.44 33.96 -2.47
CA ASP A 235 12.91 32.76 -3.13
C ASP A 235 12.02 31.96 -2.18
N PHE A 236 10.99 31.41 -2.76
CA PHE A 236 10.04 30.52 -2.10
C PHE A 236 9.79 29.32 -2.97
N SER A 237 9.75 28.14 -2.38
CA SER A 237 9.25 26.94 -3.05
C SER A 237 8.51 26.05 -2.06
N CYS A 238 7.42 25.43 -2.53
CA CYS A 238 6.77 24.38 -1.78
C CYS A 238 6.32 23.26 -2.72
N PHE A 239 6.31 22.04 -2.18
CA PHE A 239 5.86 20.85 -2.86
C PHE A 239 4.82 20.12 -2.02
N PHE A 240 3.65 19.94 -2.61
CA PHE A 240 2.61 19.07 -2.08
C PHE A 240 2.60 17.75 -2.84
N GLN A 241 2.50 16.68 -2.11
CA GLN A 241 2.28 15.33 -2.62
C GLN A 241 0.96 14.81 -2.10
N GLY A 242 0.22 14.09 -2.94
CA GLY A 242 -1.03 13.49 -2.52
C GLY A 242 -1.33 12.17 -3.20
N VAL A 243 -2.16 11.41 -2.53
CA VAL A 243 -2.70 10.12 -2.98
C VAL A 243 -4.20 10.13 -2.80
N GLY A 244 -4.92 9.65 -3.79
CA GLY A 244 -6.39 9.54 -3.73
C GLY A 244 -6.88 8.14 -4.07
N LYS A 245 -7.96 7.72 -3.42
CA LYS A 245 -8.58 6.40 -3.58
C LYS A 245 -7.57 5.27 -3.33
N ALA A 246 -6.98 5.25 -2.17
CA ALA A 246 -6.18 4.14 -1.65
C ALA A 246 -6.78 3.66 -0.33
N ASP A 247 -6.82 2.35 -0.15
CA ASP A 247 -7.24 1.75 1.11
C ASP A 247 -6.02 1.26 1.88
N GLY A 248 -6.00 1.53 3.17
CA GLY A 248 -5.01 1.05 4.10
C GLY A 248 -5.60 0.03 5.06
N TYR A 249 -4.77 -0.85 5.56
CA TYR A 249 -5.13 -1.86 6.54
C TYR A 249 -3.99 -2.10 7.50
N VAL A 250 -4.26 -2.04 8.78
CA VAL A 250 -3.30 -2.35 9.84
C VAL A 250 -3.80 -3.53 10.66
N THR A 251 -2.88 -4.26 11.26
CA THR A 251 -3.17 -5.51 11.97
C THR A 251 -2.63 -5.48 13.39
N MET A 252 -2.99 -6.50 14.16
CA MET A 252 -2.46 -6.80 15.49
C MET A 252 -2.49 -5.58 16.43
N GLU A 253 -1.35 -5.11 16.90
CA GLU A 253 -1.20 -4.09 17.94
C GLU A 253 -1.85 -2.74 17.59
N ALA A 254 -2.10 -2.49 16.32
CA ALA A 254 -2.78 -1.28 15.88
C ALA A 254 -4.28 -1.29 16.16
N ILE A 255 -4.88 -2.47 16.15
CA ILE A 255 -6.34 -2.64 16.27
C ILE A 255 -6.74 -3.47 17.51
N GLN A 256 -5.88 -4.39 17.98
CA GLN A 256 -6.18 -5.30 19.08
C GLN A 256 -5.60 -4.77 20.39
N PRO A 257 -6.43 -4.31 21.34
CA PRO A 257 -5.97 -3.98 22.67
C PRO A 257 -5.61 -5.25 23.46
N MET A 258 -4.66 -5.13 24.39
CA MET A 258 -4.24 -6.21 25.30
C MET A 258 -3.72 -7.47 24.58
N GLY A 259 -3.32 -7.36 23.33
CA GLY A 259 -2.69 -8.44 22.58
C GLY A 259 -1.28 -8.74 23.10
N ILE A 260 -0.25 -8.31 22.36
CA ILE A 260 1.15 -8.58 22.75
C ILE A 260 1.72 -7.44 23.61
N ASN A 261 1.35 -6.17 23.34
CA ASN A 261 2.05 -4.98 23.87
C ASN A 261 1.15 -3.98 24.62
N GLY A 262 -0.02 -4.37 25.08
CA GLY A 262 -0.91 -3.50 25.83
C GLY A 262 -1.96 -2.78 24.98
N ALA A 263 -2.50 -1.69 25.47
CA ALA A 263 -3.59 -0.95 24.82
C ALA A 263 -3.16 0.49 24.52
N ARG A 264 -3.61 0.99 23.38
CA ARG A 264 -3.48 2.41 23.02
C ARG A 264 -4.56 3.24 23.73
N LYS A 265 -4.34 4.55 23.84
CA LYS A 265 -5.30 5.48 24.45
C LYS A 265 -6.65 5.50 23.70
N GLU A 266 -6.60 5.34 22.37
CA GLU A 266 -7.76 5.27 21.50
C GLU A 266 -8.61 4.03 21.80
N HIS A 267 -7.97 2.86 22.07
CA HIS A 267 -8.68 1.64 22.47
C HIS A 267 -9.50 1.89 23.73
N TYR A 268 -8.93 2.54 24.74
CA TYR A 268 -9.68 2.86 25.97
C TYR A 268 -10.84 3.82 25.76
N LYS A 269 -10.67 4.82 24.90
CA LYS A 269 -11.66 5.88 24.70
C LYS A 269 -12.79 5.48 23.74
N GLU A 270 -12.50 4.68 22.74
CA GLU A 270 -13.37 4.43 21.60
C GLU A 270 -13.82 2.97 21.49
N SER A 271 -13.49 2.10 22.45
CA SER A 271 -14.04 0.75 22.52
C SER A 271 -15.46 0.76 23.08
N PHE A 272 -16.27 -0.14 22.54
CA PHE A 272 -17.60 -0.41 23.08
C PHE A 272 -17.51 -0.91 24.52
N ASN A 273 -18.24 -0.28 25.42
CA ASN A 273 -18.33 -0.68 26.83
C ASN A 273 -19.72 -1.27 27.11
N PRO A 274 -19.84 -2.58 27.44
CA PRO A 274 -21.13 -3.21 27.73
C PRO A 274 -21.85 -2.63 28.96
N GLN A 275 -21.11 -2.04 29.93
CA GLN A 275 -21.68 -1.41 31.13
C GLN A 275 -22.17 0.03 30.89
N ASP A 276 -21.64 0.69 29.86
CA ASP A 276 -22.05 2.05 29.44
C ASP A 276 -22.08 2.09 27.90
N PRO A 277 -23.08 1.44 27.29
CA PRO A 277 -23.13 1.30 25.84
C PRO A 277 -23.38 2.65 25.17
N LYS A 278 -22.39 3.09 24.39
CA LYS A 278 -22.49 4.29 23.57
C LYS A 278 -22.51 3.94 22.10
N PRO A 279 -23.47 4.44 21.33
CA PRO A 279 -23.49 4.22 19.90
C PRO A 279 -22.28 4.86 19.22
N GLY A 280 -21.82 4.23 18.12
CA GLY A 280 -20.72 4.77 17.32
C GLY A 280 -19.31 4.48 17.86
N ALA A 281 -19.14 3.52 18.76
CA ALA A 281 -17.81 3.00 19.11
C ALA A 281 -17.07 2.53 17.86
N TYR A 282 -15.79 2.89 17.75
CA TYR A 282 -14.95 2.43 16.62
C TYR A 282 -14.32 1.07 16.91
N PHE A 283 -13.86 0.84 18.14
CA PHE A 283 -13.32 -0.46 18.52
C PHE A 283 -14.40 -1.34 19.15
N PRO A 284 -14.40 -2.64 18.85
CA PRO A 284 -15.30 -3.58 19.52
C PRO A 284 -15.03 -3.64 21.02
N ARG A 285 -15.85 -4.35 21.75
CA ARG A 285 -15.61 -4.62 23.18
C ARG A 285 -14.25 -5.29 23.39
N ILE A 286 -13.56 -4.89 24.45
CA ILE A 286 -12.24 -5.43 24.78
C ILE A 286 -12.40 -6.86 25.27
N LEU A 287 -11.98 -7.79 24.44
CA LEU A 287 -11.93 -9.23 24.73
C LEU A 287 -10.58 -9.80 24.32
N SER A 288 -10.20 -10.90 24.94
CA SER A 288 -9.03 -11.69 24.56
C SER A 288 -9.26 -12.59 23.33
N SER A 289 -10.39 -12.45 22.64
CA SER A 289 -10.74 -13.30 21.49
C SER A 289 -10.29 -12.66 20.18
N ASP A 290 -9.70 -13.45 19.29
CA ASP A 290 -9.21 -12.99 17.97
C ASP A 290 -10.29 -12.72 16.95
N TYR A 291 -11.56 -13.03 17.28
CA TYR A 291 -12.70 -12.92 16.37
C TYR A 291 -12.85 -11.53 15.74
N ASN A 292 -12.88 -10.48 16.57
CA ASN A 292 -13.08 -9.10 16.12
C ASN A 292 -11.90 -8.54 15.31
N TYR A 293 -10.78 -9.27 15.29
CA TYR A 293 -9.52 -8.83 14.67
C TYR A 293 -9.15 -9.68 13.44
N ALA A 294 -10.07 -10.54 13.00
CA ALA A 294 -9.96 -11.19 11.70
C ALA A 294 -10.01 -10.15 10.57
N TYR A 295 -9.61 -10.54 9.37
CA TYR A 295 -9.60 -9.66 8.21
C TYR A 295 -11.02 -9.26 7.82
N MET A 296 -11.35 -8.00 8.11
CA MET A 296 -12.72 -7.46 7.99
C MET A 296 -12.70 -6.05 7.40
N SER A 297 -13.76 -5.69 6.69
CA SER A 297 -13.92 -4.34 6.12
C SER A 297 -13.98 -3.23 7.18
N HIS A 298 -14.33 -3.56 8.43
CA HIS A 298 -14.30 -2.62 9.55
C HIS A 298 -12.93 -1.98 9.78
N TRP A 299 -11.85 -2.70 9.48
CA TRP A 299 -10.48 -2.25 9.66
C TRP A 299 -9.86 -1.61 8.43
N VAL A 300 -10.57 -1.62 7.30
CA VAL A 300 -10.17 -0.89 6.10
C VAL A 300 -10.32 0.60 6.35
N GLN A 301 -9.28 1.37 6.08
CA GLN A 301 -9.24 2.81 6.28
C GLN A 301 -8.93 3.53 4.97
N ASP A 302 -9.51 4.72 4.80
CA ASP A 302 -9.17 5.60 3.68
C ASP A 302 -7.74 6.13 3.88
N ALA A 303 -6.80 5.63 3.08
CA ALA A 303 -5.39 6.03 3.08
C ALA A 303 -5.10 7.20 2.11
N SER A 304 -6.13 7.87 1.62
CA SER A 304 -5.96 9.10 0.83
C SER A 304 -5.38 10.22 1.69
N TYR A 305 -4.47 10.99 1.12
CA TYR A 305 -3.85 12.10 1.84
C TYR A 305 -3.34 13.20 0.91
N ILE A 306 -3.09 14.36 1.48
CA ILE A 306 -2.27 15.44 0.93
C ILE A 306 -1.23 15.84 1.98
N ARG A 307 0.03 15.95 1.55
CA ARG A 307 1.16 16.29 2.42
C ARG A 307 1.95 17.46 1.87
N LEU A 308 2.25 18.44 2.72
CA LEU A 308 3.29 19.43 2.43
C LEU A 308 4.65 18.76 2.64
N LYS A 309 5.19 18.25 1.53
CA LYS A 309 6.38 17.40 1.52
C LYS A 309 7.65 18.22 1.70
N ASN A 310 7.69 19.40 1.08
CA ASN A 310 8.82 20.32 1.19
C ASN A 310 8.34 21.76 1.16
N LEU A 311 8.94 22.59 2.00
CA LEU A 311 8.78 24.03 2.01
C LEU A 311 10.14 24.65 2.17
N GLN A 312 10.49 25.64 1.34
CA GLN A 312 11.74 26.36 1.45
C GLN A 312 11.50 27.86 1.25
N ILE A 313 12.13 28.67 2.09
CA ILE A 313 12.16 30.12 2.00
C ILE A 313 13.60 30.59 2.11
N GLY A 314 14.10 31.31 1.11
CA GLY A 314 15.48 31.76 1.04
C GLY A 314 15.60 33.24 0.73
N TYR A 315 16.78 33.76 1.02
CA TYR A 315 17.19 35.08 0.61
C TYR A 315 18.64 35.09 0.14
N SER A 316 18.85 35.62 -1.07
CA SER A 316 20.16 35.76 -1.70
C SER A 316 20.70 37.18 -1.54
N PHE A 317 21.80 37.28 -0.84
CA PHE A 317 22.50 38.56 -0.60
C PHE A 317 23.50 38.87 -1.73
N LYS A 318 23.54 40.13 -2.15
CA LYS A 318 24.58 40.63 -3.06
C LYS A 318 25.73 41.21 -2.23
N ILE A 319 26.79 40.47 -2.05
CA ILE A 319 27.95 40.87 -1.26
C ILE A 319 29.17 40.97 -2.21
N LYS A 320 29.91 42.09 -2.12
CA LYS A 320 31.13 42.28 -2.91
C LYS A 320 32.19 41.24 -2.50
N GLY A 321 32.72 40.52 -3.48
CA GLY A 321 33.73 39.48 -3.25
C GLY A 321 33.16 38.05 -3.05
N LEU A 322 31.84 37.90 -3.11
CA LEU A 322 31.18 36.59 -3.15
C LEU A 322 30.26 36.52 -4.38
N ASN A 323 30.32 35.43 -5.12
CA ASN A 323 29.44 35.21 -6.26
C ASN A 323 28.00 34.97 -5.79
N GLN A 324 27.85 34.25 -4.71
CA GLN A 324 26.54 33.98 -4.11
C GLN A 324 26.69 33.81 -2.59
N LEU A 325 25.81 34.48 -1.87
CA LEU A 325 25.52 34.18 -0.46
C LEU A 325 24.02 34.04 -0.31
N ARG A 326 23.52 32.83 0.02
CA ARG A 326 22.10 32.57 0.24
C ARG A 326 21.88 31.92 1.60
N VAL A 327 20.97 32.49 2.38
CA VAL A 327 20.49 31.90 3.62
C VAL A 327 19.07 31.39 3.37
N TYR A 328 18.78 30.17 3.77
CA TYR A 328 17.44 29.62 3.63
C TYR A 328 17.04 28.75 4.81
N ALA A 329 15.73 28.72 5.08
CA ALA A 329 15.10 27.77 5.95
C ALA A 329 14.29 26.77 5.11
N SER A 330 14.33 25.51 5.48
CA SER A 330 13.53 24.48 4.85
C SER A 330 12.83 23.60 5.88
N GLY A 331 11.71 23.05 5.47
CA GLY A 331 10.96 22.09 6.25
C GLY A 331 10.48 20.93 5.38
N GLU A 332 10.53 19.72 5.90
CA GLU A 332 10.06 18.51 5.22
C GLU A 332 8.94 17.85 6.03
N ASN A 333 7.96 17.30 5.34
CA ASN A 333 6.80 16.59 5.92
C ASN A 333 6.06 17.42 6.99
N LEU A 334 5.92 18.73 6.76
CA LEU A 334 5.43 19.69 7.77
C LEU A 334 3.96 19.49 8.15
N PHE A 335 3.17 19.01 7.20
CA PHE A 335 1.73 18.86 7.39
C PHE A 335 1.19 17.73 6.53
N THR A 336 0.29 16.92 7.10
CA THR A 336 -0.44 15.86 6.39
C THR A 336 -1.92 15.92 6.74
N ALA A 337 -2.77 16.11 5.72
CA ALA A 337 -4.22 15.99 5.85
C ALA A 337 -4.64 14.61 5.37
N THR A 338 -5.27 13.82 6.23
CA THR A 338 -5.73 12.47 5.93
C THR A 338 -6.88 12.08 6.86
N LYS A 339 -7.68 11.10 6.43
CA LYS A 339 -8.67 10.41 7.28
C LYS A 339 -8.10 9.13 7.91
N TYR A 340 -6.87 8.77 7.58
CA TYR A 340 -6.22 7.59 8.13
C TYR A 340 -5.98 7.74 9.62
N ARG A 341 -6.51 6.85 10.43
CA ARG A 341 -6.57 6.99 11.90
C ARG A 341 -5.32 6.48 12.61
N THR A 342 -4.55 5.62 11.94
CA THR A 342 -3.37 4.98 12.50
C THR A 342 -2.11 5.56 11.88
N TRP A 343 -1.09 5.88 12.67
CA TRP A 343 0.25 6.33 12.27
C TRP A 343 0.32 7.28 11.05
N ASP A 344 0.61 6.74 9.87
CA ASP A 344 0.85 7.50 8.64
C ASP A 344 0.08 6.84 7.47
N PRO A 345 -0.54 7.60 6.56
CA PRO A 345 -1.27 7.03 5.43
C PRO A 345 -0.38 6.24 4.45
N GLU A 346 0.94 6.41 4.49
CA GLU A 346 1.90 5.60 3.73
C GLU A 346 2.25 4.26 4.41
N THR A 347 1.55 3.90 5.50
CA THR A 347 1.74 2.62 6.19
C THR A 347 1.43 1.45 5.24
N PRO A 348 2.33 0.48 5.09
CA PRO A 348 2.08 -0.71 4.27
C PRO A 348 0.86 -1.49 4.77
N VAL A 349 0.10 -2.07 3.84
CA VAL A 349 -1.03 -2.94 4.17
C VAL A 349 -0.57 -4.15 4.99
N GLY A 350 -1.27 -4.45 6.07
CA GLY A 350 -0.94 -5.53 6.98
C GLY A 350 0.15 -5.20 7.99
N ALA A 351 0.63 -3.96 8.05
CA ALA A 351 1.64 -3.56 9.02
C ALA A 351 1.12 -3.70 10.45
N ARG A 352 1.96 -4.24 11.33
CA ARG A 352 1.72 -4.37 12.77
C ARG A 352 2.17 -3.14 13.53
N GLY A 353 3.19 -2.46 13.00
CA GLY A 353 3.76 -1.20 13.47
C GLY A 353 4.43 -0.46 12.32
N PHE A 354 4.43 0.85 12.36
CA PHE A 354 5.06 1.70 11.36
C PHE A 354 5.59 2.96 12.00
N TYR A 355 6.80 3.35 11.63
CA TYR A 355 7.38 4.61 12.08
C TYR A 355 6.92 5.71 11.13
N PRO A 356 6.13 6.70 11.60
CA PRO A 356 5.60 7.74 10.72
C PRO A 356 6.70 8.65 10.19
N ASN A 357 6.44 9.25 9.02
CA ASN A 357 7.34 10.26 8.47
C ASN A 357 7.50 11.43 9.44
N VAL A 358 8.74 11.74 9.81
CA VAL A 358 9.05 12.85 10.74
C VAL A 358 9.09 14.18 10.01
N ALA A 359 8.68 15.24 10.69
CA ALA A 359 8.92 16.59 10.23
C ALA A 359 10.39 16.97 10.51
N VAL A 360 11.06 17.53 9.49
CA VAL A 360 12.45 17.99 9.58
C VAL A 360 12.49 19.48 9.31
N TYR A 361 13.22 20.23 10.13
CA TYR A 361 13.44 21.66 9.95
C TYR A 361 14.93 21.91 9.83
N SER A 362 15.32 22.72 8.85
CA SER A 362 16.73 23.03 8.59
C SER A 362 16.92 24.51 8.33
N ILE A 363 18.04 25.06 8.78
CA ILE A 363 18.53 26.39 8.42
C ILE A 363 19.89 26.20 7.76
N CYS A 364 20.07 26.72 6.55
CA CYS A 364 21.23 26.47 5.74
C CYS A 364 21.82 27.79 5.21
N LEU A 365 23.13 27.79 5.07
CA LEU A 365 23.91 28.83 4.44
C LEU A 365 24.63 28.24 3.21
N LEU A 366 24.38 28.82 2.06
CA LEU A 366 25.09 28.50 0.82
C LEU A 366 25.92 29.71 0.41
N TYR A 367 27.21 29.51 0.20
CA TYR A 367 28.09 30.56 -0.34
C TYR A 367 29.01 29.99 -1.43
N THR A 368 29.32 30.81 -2.42
CA THR A 368 30.31 30.51 -3.47
C THR A 368 31.20 31.73 -3.64
N SER A 369 32.50 31.50 -3.67
CA SER A 369 33.53 32.49 -4.04
C SER A 369 34.19 32.04 -5.32
N ASP A 370 34.76 32.97 -6.09
CA ASP A 370 35.67 32.60 -7.16
C ASP A 370 36.86 31.86 -6.54
N ALA A 371 37.12 30.65 -7.03
CA ALA A 371 38.43 30.01 -6.77
C ALA A 371 39.49 30.85 -7.47
N ALA A 372 40.36 31.48 -6.69
CA ALA A 372 41.49 32.23 -7.22
C ALA A 372 42.47 31.31 -7.97
#